data_596255aab7453f56ae2135b3ec727956
#
_entry.id   596255aab7453f56ae2135b3ec727956
#
_cell.length_a   1.000
_cell.length_b   1.000
_cell.length_c   1.000
_cell.angle_alpha   90.00
_cell.angle_beta   90.00
_cell.angle_gamma   90.00
#
_symmetry.space_group_name_H-M   'P 1'
#
loop_
_entity.id
_entity.type
_entity.pdbx_description
1 polymer ?
#
loop_
_entity_poly.entity_id
_entity_poly.type
_entity_poly.pdbx_seq_one_letter_code
_entity_poly.pdbx_strand_id
1 'polypeptide(L)'
;MAQTILVIDDDIISQNMLRSTLTQAGYYVTIASNGYEGIKKASKEPPGLIILDIMMPDIDGGEVATILKNNPGTKDIPIIFLSSLITGKAKKSNSKKEAIVYLPKPYNRDELLNEVKKYFLEVK
;
A
#
# COMPACT_ATOMS: atom_id res chain seq x y z
N MET A 1 -7.88 -13.92 -12.08
CA MET A 1 -7.20 -12.67 -12.23
C MET A 1 -6.09 -12.53 -11.25
N ALA A 2 -5.02 -11.98 -11.69
CA ALA A 2 -3.89 -11.76 -10.81
C ALA A 2 -4.23 -10.71 -9.78
N GLN A 3 -3.77 -10.92 -8.57
CA GLN A 3 -3.97 -9.97 -7.49
C GLN A 3 -2.70 -9.14 -7.39
N THR A 4 -2.77 -7.91 -7.85
CA THR A 4 -1.61 -7.03 -7.97
C THR A 4 -1.56 -6.03 -6.83
N ILE A 5 -0.38 -5.87 -6.26
CA ILE A 5 -0.11 -4.90 -5.21
C ILE A 5 0.95 -3.94 -5.71
N LEU A 6 0.66 -2.64 -5.60
CA LEU A 6 1.66 -1.62 -5.90
C LEU A 6 2.29 -1.19 -4.58
N VAL A 7 3.61 -1.29 -4.50
CA VAL A 7 4.36 -0.83 -3.33
C VAL A 7 5.02 0.50 -3.70
N ILE A 8 4.74 1.53 -2.94
CA ILE A 8 5.34 2.85 -3.14
C ILE A 8 6.23 3.15 -1.95
N ASP A 9 7.53 3.07 -2.15
CA ASP A 9 8.51 3.20 -1.07
C ASP A 9 9.85 3.58 -1.71
N ASP A 10 10.53 4.55 -1.14
CA ASP A 10 11.80 5.01 -1.71
C ASP A 10 12.99 4.20 -1.23
N ASP A 11 12.83 3.35 -0.23
CA ASP A 11 13.92 2.58 0.33
C ASP A 11 14.03 1.22 -0.35
N ILE A 12 15.17 0.96 -0.95
CA ILE A 12 15.36 -0.26 -1.71
C ILE A 12 15.29 -1.52 -0.87
N ILE A 13 15.75 -1.45 0.36
CA ILE A 13 15.69 -2.61 1.25
C ILE A 13 14.25 -2.93 1.58
N SER A 14 13.47 -1.90 1.88
CA SER A 14 12.05 -2.05 2.17
C SER A 14 11.31 -2.62 0.95
N GLN A 15 11.61 -2.09 -0.23
CA GLN A 15 11.02 -2.59 -1.47
C GLN A 15 11.26 -4.08 -1.64
N ASN A 16 12.52 -4.50 -1.46
CA ASN A 16 12.88 -5.90 -1.66
C ASN A 16 12.24 -6.82 -0.65
N MET A 17 12.15 -6.37 0.60
CA MET A 17 11.51 -7.16 1.64
C MET A 17 10.02 -7.33 1.36
N LEU A 18 9.35 -6.24 0.99
CA LEU A 18 7.93 -6.31 0.68
C LEU A 18 7.67 -7.18 -0.53
N ARG A 19 8.49 -7.00 -1.58
CA ARG A 19 8.34 -7.84 -2.76
C ARG A 19 8.45 -9.31 -2.41
N SER A 20 9.48 -9.67 -1.64
CA SER A 20 9.69 -11.06 -1.27
C SER A 20 8.52 -11.60 -0.45
N THR A 21 8.12 -10.85 0.57
CA THR A 21 7.02 -11.27 1.44
C THR A 21 5.74 -11.49 0.65
N LEU A 22 5.41 -10.55 -0.23
CA LEU A 22 4.13 -10.59 -0.94
C LEU A 22 4.13 -11.58 -2.09
N THR A 23 5.26 -11.71 -2.81
CA THR A 23 5.30 -12.68 -3.90
C THR A 23 5.27 -14.10 -3.37
N GLN A 24 5.90 -14.34 -2.22
CA GLN A 24 5.83 -15.66 -1.61
C GLN A 24 4.42 -16.02 -1.18
N ALA A 25 3.60 -15.01 -0.92
CA ALA A 25 2.20 -15.24 -0.56
C ALA A 25 1.29 -15.36 -1.78
N GLY A 26 1.84 -15.24 -2.99
CA GLY A 26 1.07 -15.47 -4.20
C GLY A 26 0.58 -14.22 -4.91
N TYR A 27 1.05 -13.04 -4.53
CA TYR A 27 0.61 -11.79 -5.17
C TYR A 27 1.61 -11.33 -6.21
N TYR A 28 1.12 -10.60 -7.21
CA TYR A 28 1.99 -9.88 -8.10
C TYR A 28 2.32 -8.53 -7.48
N VAL A 29 3.56 -8.11 -7.58
CA VAL A 29 4.02 -6.89 -6.94
C VAL A 29 4.68 -5.99 -7.98
N THR A 30 4.25 -4.73 -8.02
CA THR A 30 4.95 -3.71 -8.78
C THR A 30 5.49 -2.69 -7.79
N ILE A 31 6.57 -2.02 -8.13
CA ILE A 31 7.27 -1.12 -7.22
C ILE A 31 7.36 0.26 -7.84
N ALA A 32 7.08 1.27 -7.04
CA ALA A 32 7.37 2.66 -7.40
C ALA A 32 8.32 3.20 -6.33
N SER A 33 9.31 3.94 -6.75
CA SER A 33 10.37 4.40 -5.84
C SER A 33 10.11 5.79 -5.28
N ASN A 34 9.03 6.43 -5.68
CA ASN A 34 8.62 7.71 -5.12
C ASN A 34 7.14 7.93 -5.36
N GLY A 35 6.61 9.00 -4.77
CA GLY A 35 5.18 9.22 -4.80
C GLY A 35 4.63 9.50 -6.19
N TYR A 36 5.32 10.32 -6.96
CA TYR A 36 4.82 10.65 -8.30
C TYR A 36 4.83 9.43 -9.22
N GLU A 37 5.86 8.62 -9.13
CA GLU A 37 5.91 7.38 -9.89
C GLU A 37 4.77 6.46 -9.48
N GLY A 38 4.47 6.40 -8.19
CA GLY A 38 3.39 5.58 -7.68
C GLY A 38 2.03 6.02 -8.21
N ILE A 39 1.78 7.32 -8.22
CA ILE A 39 0.53 7.86 -8.75
C ILE A 39 0.40 7.50 -10.23
N LYS A 40 1.47 7.67 -10.98
CA LYS A 40 1.47 7.39 -12.40
C LYS A 40 1.19 5.91 -12.66
N LYS A 41 1.85 5.02 -11.94
CA LYS A 41 1.64 3.59 -12.13
C LYS A 41 0.23 3.17 -11.74
N ALA A 42 -0.28 3.69 -10.64
CA ALA A 42 -1.62 3.34 -10.19
C ALA A 42 -2.68 3.81 -11.19
N SER A 43 -2.45 4.97 -11.80
CA SER A 43 -3.40 5.50 -12.78
C SER A 43 -3.37 4.72 -14.08
N LYS A 44 -2.19 4.25 -14.47
CA LYS A 44 -2.03 3.54 -15.74
C LYS A 44 -2.53 2.11 -15.64
N GLU A 45 -2.17 1.44 -14.57
CA GLU A 45 -2.60 0.06 -14.33
C GLU A 45 -3.05 -0.07 -12.89
N PRO A 46 -4.32 0.22 -12.62
CA PRO A 46 -4.79 0.21 -11.23
C PRO A 46 -4.59 -1.14 -10.56
N PRO A 47 -3.88 -1.16 -9.43
CA PRO A 47 -3.69 -2.40 -8.68
C PRO A 47 -4.91 -2.69 -7.80
N GLY A 48 -4.92 -3.85 -7.19
CA GLY A 48 -5.97 -4.18 -6.23
C GLY A 48 -5.72 -3.60 -4.85
N LEU A 49 -4.46 -3.23 -4.57
CA LEU A 49 -4.08 -2.71 -3.26
C LEU A 49 -2.81 -1.89 -3.43
N ILE A 50 -2.69 -0.83 -2.65
CA ILE A 50 -1.47 -0.03 -2.60
C ILE A 50 -0.90 -0.10 -1.20
N ILE A 51 0.40 -0.38 -1.08
CA ILE A 51 1.13 -0.27 0.16
C ILE A 51 2.04 0.94 0.01
N LEU A 52 1.88 1.90 0.89
CA LEU A 52 2.42 3.24 0.70
C LEU A 52 3.20 3.69 1.92
N ASP A 53 4.47 4.01 1.72
CA ASP A 53 5.30 4.59 2.76
C ASP A 53 4.88 6.04 2.97
N ILE A 54 4.75 6.47 4.21
CA ILE A 54 4.35 7.85 4.49
C ILE A 54 5.49 8.83 4.24
N MET A 55 6.70 8.46 4.58
CA MET A 55 7.82 9.39 4.49
C MET A 55 8.66 9.14 3.26
N MET A 56 8.50 10.02 2.27
CA MET A 56 9.25 9.94 1.03
C MET A 56 9.76 11.33 0.65
N PRO A 57 10.86 11.41 -0.11
CA PRO A 57 11.50 12.70 -0.36
C PRO A 57 10.77 13.63 -1.32
N ASP A 58 9.98 13.10 -2.26
CA ASP A 58 9.32 13.96 -3.24
C ASP A 58 7.97 14.47 -2.77
N ILE A 59 7.14 13.58 -2.29
CA ILE A 59 5.80 13.95 -1.85
C ILE A 59 5.43 12.91 -0.80
N ASP A 60 4.88 13.35 0.31
CA ASP A 60 4.60 12.40 1.37
C ASP A 60 3.41 11.50 1.05
N GLY A 61 3.31 10.42 1.82
CA GLY A 61 2.27 9.42 1.57
C GLY A 61 0.86 9.97 1.73
N GLY A 62 0.67 10.91 2.64
CA GLY A 62 -0.65 11.51 2.82
C GLY A 62 -1.10 12.25 1.58
N GLU A 63 -0.19 12.98 0.94
CA GLU A 63 -0.51 13.67 -0.30
C GLU A 63 -0.76 12.70 -1.45
N VAL A 64 0.03 11.63 -1.52
CA VAL A 64 -0.18 10.62 -2.55
C VAL A 64 -1.59 10.04 -2.41
N ALA A 65 -1.97 9.70 -1.18
CA ALA A 65 -3.30 9.14 -0.94
C ALA A 65 -4.40 10.12 -1.33
N THR A 66 -4.22 11.39 -1.01
CA THR A 66 -5.20 12.41 -1.38
C THR A 66 -5.37 12.51 -2.89
N ILE A 67 -4.27 12.51 -3.62
CA ILE A 67 -4.33 12.58 -5.08
C ILE A 67 -5.03 11.35 -5.65
N LEU A 68 -4.69 10.17 -5.13
CA LEU A 68 -5.31 8.94 -5.61
C LEU A 68 -6.79 8.90 -5.32
N LYS A 69 -7.21 9.39 -4.14
CA LYS A 69 -8.62 9.38 -3.77
C LYS A 69 -9.44 10.40 -4.55
N ASN A 70 -8.79 11.41 -5.11
CA ASN A 70 -9.48 12.41 -5.92
C ASN A 70 -9.50 12.07 -7.41
N ASN A 71 -8.94 10.93 -7.78
CA ASN A 71 -8.90 10.51 -9.17
C ASN A 71 -9.90 9.37 -9.37
N PRO A 72 -10.90 9.52 -10.25
CA PRO A 72 -11.91 8.47 -10.42
C PRO A 72 -11.35 7.09 -10.74
N GLY A 73 -10.21 7.02 -11.41
CA GLY A 73 -9.62 5.74 -11.79
C GLY A 73 -8.93 5.02 -10.65
N THR A 74 -8.64 5.71 -9.54
CA THR A 74 -7.90 5.12 -8.43
C THR A 74 -8.57 5.29 -7.08
N LYS A 75 -9.67 6.04 -7.02
CA LYS A 75 -10.25 6.42 -5.73
C LYS A 75 -10.70 5.24 -4.86
N ASP A 76 -11.03 4.13 -5.48
CA ASP A 76 -11.55 2.99 -4.73
C ASP A 76 -10.47 1.96 -4.38
N ILE A 77 -9.23 2.20 -4.73
CA ILE A 77 -8.15 1.28 -4.42
C ILE A 77 -7.81 1.41 -2.94
N PRO A 78 -7.85 0.33 -2.17
CA PRO A 78 -7.50 0.42 -0.75
C PRO A 78 -6.01 0.69 -0.56
N ILE A 79 -5.68 1.35 0.53
CA ILE A 79 -4.31 1.76 0.83
C ILE A 79 -3.93 1.29 2.22
N ILE A 80 -2.78 0.63 2.33
CA ILE A 80 -2.15 0.33 3.61
C ILE A 80 -0.94 1.24 3.73
N PHE A 81 -0.90 2.06 4.77
CA PHE A 81 0.27 2.89 5.03
C PHE A 81 1.28 2.14 5.88
N LEU A 82 2.56 2.28 5.53
CA LEU A 82 3.64 1.82 6.38
C LEU A 82 4.39 3.05 6.88
N SER A 83 4.72 3.07 8.16
CA SER A 83 5.40 4.22 8.72
C SER A 83 6.28 3.85 9.91
N SER A 84 7.50 4.38 9.91
CA SER A 84 8.37 4.22 11.08
C SER A 84 7.92 5.10 12.24
N LEU A 85 6.96 5.99 12.01
CA LEU A 85 6.42 6.83 13.07
C LEU A 85 5.35 6.14 13.89
N ILE A 86 4.86 4.99 13.41
CA ILE A 86 3.83 4.24 14.12
C ILE A 86 4.50 3.14 14.90
N THR A 87 4.10 2.97 16.16
CA THR A 87 4.61 1.90 16.98
C THR A 87 3.45 1.01 17.43
N GLY A 88 3.74 -0.25 17.66
CA GLY A 88 2.74 -1.18 18.15
C GLY A 88 1.94 -1.81 17.04
N LYS A 89 0.67 -2.03 17.28
CA LYS A 89 -0.17 -2.76 16.34
C LYS A 89 -0.75 -1.85 15.27
N ALA A 90 -1.30 -2.49 14.26
CA ALA A 90 -1.97 -1.78 13.18
C ALA A 90 -3.08 -0.88 13.71
N LYS A 91 -3.28 0.24 13.05
CA LYS A 91 -4.35 1.17 13.40
C LYS A 91 -5.22 1.36 12.19
N LYS A 92 -6.51 1.55 12.42
CA LYS A 92 -7.46 1.76 11.35
C LYS A 92 -8.11 3.11 11.48
N SER A 93 -8.44 3.67 10.34
CA SER A 93 -9.18 4.91 10.31
C SER A 93 -10.59 4.70 10.84
N ASN A 94 -11.14 5.70 11.49
CA ASN A 94 -12.52 5.67 11.92
C ASN A 94 -13.48 6.11 10.81
N SER A 95 -12.95 6.49 9.68
CA SER A 95 -13.78 6.93 8.58
C SER A 95 -14.55 5.76 8.00
N LYS A 96 -15.80 5.93 7.79
CA LYS A 96 -16.60 4.90 7.16
C LYS A 96 -16.35 4.79 5.68
N LYS A 97 -15.85 5.85 5.08
CA LYS A 97 -15.63 5.86 3.65
C LYS A 97 -14.34 5.22 3.24
N GLU A 98 -13.40 5.13 4.16
CA GLU A 98 -12.07 4.66 3.81
C GLU A 98 -11.59 3.63 4.77
N ALA A 99 -11.23 2.50 4.25
CA ALA A 99 -10.64 1.46 5.07
C ALA A 99 -9.12 1.64 5.04
N ILE A 100 -8.65 2.69 5.71
CA ILE A 100 -7.23 2.99 5.75
C ILE A 100 -6.62 2.32 6.95
N VAL A 101 -5.56 1.57 6.71
CA VAL A 101 -4.84 0.86 7.76
C VAL A 101 -3.41 1.37 7.80
N TYR A 102 -2.91 1.61 9.01
CA TYR A 102 -1.54 2.03 9.22
C TYR A 102 -0.78 0.90 9.91
N LEU A 103 0.33 0.48 9.34
CA LEU A 103 1.18 -0.54 9.92
C LEU A 103 2.54 0.05 10.25
N PRO A 104 3.18 -0.44 11.31
CA PRO A 104 4.50 0.08 11.68
C PRO A 104 5.61 -0.47 10.80
N LYS A 105 6.72 0.23 10.76
CA LYS A 105 7.95 -0.26 10.16
C LYS A 105 8.97 -0.41 11.27
N PRO A 106 9.63 -1.54 11.36
CA PRO A 106 9.49 -2.71 10.53
C PRO A 106 8.14 -3.40 10.75
N TYR A 107 7.60 -3.96 9.71
CA TYR A 107 6.29 -4.59 9.84
C TYR A 107 6.43 -6.02 10.37
N ASN A 108 5.34 -6.50 10.96
CA ASN A 108 5.23 -7.90 11.31
C ASN A 108 4.69 -8.63 10.08
N ARG A 109 5.39 -9.67 9.64
CA ARG A 109 5.03 -10.39 8.42
C ARG A 109 3.59 -10.90 8.45
N ASP A 110 3.21 -11.55 9.54
CA ASP A 110 1.88 -12.14 9.65
C ASP A 110 0.81 -11.08 9.70
N GLU A 111 1.07 -9.99 10.40
CA GLU A 111 0.12 -8.89 10.49
C GLU A 111 -0.09 -8.24 9.11
N LEU A 112 1.00 -8.02 8.39
CA LEU A 112 0.91 -7.46 7.05
C LEU A 112 0.10 -8.37 6.13
N LEU A 113 0.43 -9.67 6.12
CA LEU A 113 -0.26 -10.60 5.23
C LEU A 113 -1.72 -10.77 5.59
N ASN A 114 -2.05 -10.70 6.88
CA ASN A 114 -3.45 -10.77 7.30
C ASN A 114 -4.22 -9.55 6.80
N GLU A 115 -3.61 -8.36 6.86
CA GLU A 115 -4.29 -7.17 6.35
C GLU A 115 -4.45 -7.22 4.83
N VAL A 116 -3.40 -7.62 4.13
CA VAL A 116 -3.46 -7.72 2.67
C VAL A 116 -4.56 -8.67 2.25
N LYS A 117 -4.63 -9.81 2.92
CA LYS A 117 -5.59 -10.83 2.59
C LYS A 117 -7.03 -10.34 2.67
N LYS A 118 -7.33 -9.42 3.59
CA LYS A 118 -8.68 -8.89 3.73
C LYS A 118 -9.19 -8.21 2.48
N TYR A 119 -8.31 -7.61 1.71
CA TYR A 119 -8.70 -6.89 0.51
C TYR A 119 -8.85 -7.77 -0.72
N PHE A 120 -8.37 -8.99 -0.64
CA PHE A 120 -8.45 -9.93 -1.75
C PHE A 120 -9.32 -11.16 -1.43
N LEU A 121 -9.91 -11.19 -0.25
CA LEU A 121 -10.82 -12.20 0.06
C LEU A 121 -12.08 -11.96 -0.63
N GLU A 122 -12.40 -12.55 -1.63
CA GLU A 122 -13.43 -12.17 -2.34
C GLU A 122 -14.51 -12.82 -2.18
N VAL A 123 -15.28 -12.44 -2.30
CA VAL A 123 -16.26 -12.77 -2.24
C VAL A 123 -16.85 -13.30 -3.22
N LYS A 124 -17.21 -13.83 -3.58
CA LYS A 124 -17.76 -14.31 -4.54
C LYS A 124 -18.70 -14.58 -4.55
#